data_c7bd5945b412a19c615f6bb9cfebcbd7
#
_entry.id   c7bd5945b412a19c615f6bb9cfebcbd7
#
_cell.length_a   1.000
_cell.length_b   1.000
_cell.length_c   1.000
_cell.angle_alpha   90.00
_cell.angle_beta   90.00
_cell.angle_gamma   90.00
#
_symmetry.space_group_name_H-M   'P 1'
#
loop_
_entity.id
_entity.type
_entity.pdbx_description
1 polymer ?
#
loop_
_entity_poly.entity_id
_entity_poly.type
_entity_poly.pdbx_seq_one_letter_code
_entity_poly.pdbx_strand_id
1 'polypeptide(L)'
;KPPAATLNYRYTFTGPNTIAPTKIFDDGKTTYFKLTGTDTPRLELLTAKGTALDVPVRRTSEGLVAVDMVAQNFRLKRAGSEVLIYNEALSGVN
;
A
#
# COMPACT_ATOMS: atom_id res chain seq x y z
N LYS A 1 13.76 12.89 -17.16
CA LYS A 1 13.02 12.48 -16.00
C LYS A 1 12.03 13.57 -15.61
N PRO A 2 10.78 13.23 -15.38
CA PRO A 2 9.84 14.25 -14.95
C PRO A 2 10.32 14.85 -13.64
N PRO A 3 9.98 16.10 -13.38
CA PRO A 3 10.24 16.64 -12.06
C PRO A 3 9.67 15.68 -11.05
N ALA A 4 10.28 15.62 -9.93
CA ALA A 4 9.81 14.73 -8.89
C ALA A 4 8.31 14.89 -8.83
N ALA A 5 7.61 13.84 -9.16
CA ALA A 5 6.17 13.85 -9.03
C ALA A 5 5.86 14.15 -7.58
N THR A 6 4.79 14.85 -7.35
CA THR A 6 4.34 15.08 -6.00
C THR A 6 3.96 13.72 -5.44
N LEU A 7 4.68 13.28 -4.44
CA LEU A 7 4.38 12.03 -3.80
C LEU A 7 3.28 12.22 -2.76
N ASN A 8 2.38 11.26 -2.71
CA ASN A 8 1.32 11.27 -1.73
C ASN A 8 1.72 10.37 -0.58
N TYR A 9 1.87 10.95 0.60
CA TYR A 9 2.21 10.20 1.81
C TYR A 9 1.02 10.10 2.77
N ARG A 10 -0.14 10.52 2.36
CA ARG A 10 -1.31 10.58 3.24
C ARG A 10 -1.96 9.21 3.35
N TYR A 11 -1.27 8.32 4.02
CA TYR A 11 -1.74 6.98 4.27
C TYR A 11 -1.81 6.72 5.76
N THR A 12 -2.85 6.00 6.17
CA THR A 12 -2.98 5.52 7.53
C THR A 12 -3.24 4.02 7.48
N PHE A 13 -3.11 3.37 8.62
CA PHE A 13 -3.38 1.94 8.66
C PHE A 13 -3.96 1.56 10.01
N THR A 14 -4.63 0.40 10.02
CA THR A 14 -5.17 -0.21 11.22
C THR A 14 -4.70 -1.66 11.23
N GLY A 15 -4.07 -2.07 12.32
CA GLY A 15 -3.59 -3.44 12.46
C GLY A 15 -2.30 -3.49 13.26
N PRO A 16 -1.72 -4.71 13.37
CA PRO A 16 -0.50 -4.87 14.19
C PRO A 16 0.68 -4.13 13.59
N ASN A 17 1.41 -3.41 14.44
CA ASN A 17 2.60 -2.71 14.00
C ASN A 17 3.72 -3.65 13.55
N THR A 18 3.69 -4.89 14.01
CA THR A 18 4.75 -5.83 13.68
C THR A 18 4.79 -6.20 12.21
N ILE A 19 3.67 -6.10 11.53
CA ILE A 19 3.63 -6.40 10.10
C ILE A 19 3.31 -5.20 9.24
N ALA A 20 2.96 -4.07 9.85
CA ALA A 20 2.56 -2.88 9.11
C ALA A 20 3.76 -2.27 8.39
N PRO A 21 3.52 -1.63 7.24
CA PRO A 21 4.59 -0.91 6.56
C PRO A 21 5.08 0.25 7.43
N THR A 22 6.37 0.54 7.32
CA THR A 22 6.93 1.69 8.00
C THR A 22 6.73 2.97 7.20
N LYS A 23 6.45 2.84 5.91
CA LYS A 23 6.20 3.99 5.05
C LYS A 23 5.33 3.54 3.90
N ILE A 24 4.38 4.37 3.51
CA ILE A 24 3.50 4.11 2.38
C ILE A 24 3.38 5.42 1.61
N PHE A 25 3.55 5.33 0.30
CA PHE A 25 3.40 6.52 -0.54
C PHE A 25 3.09 6.10 -1.96
N ASP A 26 2.58 7.02 -2.76
CA ASP A 26 2.34 6.75 -4.18
C ASP A 26 2.77 7.95 -5.01
N ASP A 27 2.99 7.69 -6.29
CA ASP A 27 3.36 8.72 -7.25
C ASP A 27 2.24 9.01 -8.25
N GLY A 28 1.03 8.56 -7.94
CA GLY A 28 -0.11 8.72 -8.82
C GLY A 28 -0.36 7.54 -9.73
N LYS A 29 0.58 6.63 -9.85
CA LYS A 29 0.45 5.43 -10.69
C LYS A 29 0.79 4.17 -9.93
N THR A 30 1.78 4.24 -9.07
CA THR A 30 2.30 3.09 -8.32
C THR A 30 2.28 3.42 -6.84
N THR A 31 1.84 2.48 -6.03
CA THR A 31 1.89 2.60 -4.58
C THR A 31 3.04 1.78 -4.05
N TYR A 32 3.82 2.38 -3.16
CA TYR A 32 5.02 1.77 -2.59
C TYR A 32 4.85 1.56 -1.10
N PHE A 33 5.31 0.41 -0.64
CA PHE A 33 5.24 0.06 0.78
C PHE A 33 6.63 -0.31 1.25
N LYS A 34 7.10 0.34 2.31
CA LYS A 34 8.36 -0.03 2.92
C LYS A 34 8.06 -0.93 4.10
N LEU A 35 8.54 -2.16 4.00
CA LEU A 35 8.29 -3.18 5.01
C LEU A 35 9.58 -3.62 5.65
N THR A 36 9.50 -4.03 6.90
CA THR A 36 10.63 -4.69 7.54
C THR A 36 10.64 -6.16 7.10
N GLY A 37 11.83 -6.75 7.06
CA GLY A 37 11.98 -8.13 6.65
C GLY A 37 12.06 -8.27 5.15
N THR A 38 12.16 -9.51 4.70
CA THR A 38 12.39 -9.81 3.30
C THR A 38 11.26 -10.60 2.65
N ASP A 39 10.28 -11.02 3.44
CA ASP A 39 9.16 -11.77 2.88
C ASP A 39 8.30 -10.88 2.01
N THR A 40 7.63 -11.49 1.05
CA THR A 40 6.73 -10.78 0.17
C THR A 40 5.33 -10.86 0.76
N PRO A 41 4.71 -9.74 1.08
CA PRO A 41 3.36 -9.74 1.61
C PRO A 41 2.35 -10.04 0.51
N ARG A 42 1.16 -10.37 0.93
CA ARG A 42 0.04 -10.49 0.03
C ARG A 42 -0.78 -9.22 0.13
N LEU A 43 -1.08 -8.63 -1.00
CA LEU A 43 -1.86 -7.40 -1.02
C LEU A 43 -3.16 -7.62 -1.76
N GLU A 44 -4.20 -7.02 -1.23
CA GLU A 44 -5.52 -7.06 -1.85
C GLU A 44 -6.04 -5.64 -1.98
N LEU A 45 -6.74 -5.40 -3.08
CA LEU A 45 -7.47 -4.16 -3.28
C LEU A 45 -8.85 -4.33 -2.67
N LEU A 46 -9.26 -3.41 -1.84
CA LEU A 46 -10.61 -3.41 -1.29
C LEU A 46 -11.47 -2.47 -2.10
N THR A 47 -12.55 -3.00 -2.67
CA THR A 47 -13.45 -2.20 -3.46
C THR A 47 -14.50 -1.55 -2.56
N ALA A 48 -15.21 -0.57 -3.12
CA ALA A 48 -16.27 0.10 -2.38
C ALA A 48 -17.38 -0.86 -1.96
N LYS A 49 -17.50 -1.99 -2.65
CA LYS A 49 -18.51 -2.98 -2.32
C LYS A 49 -18.04 -3.98 -1.26
N GLY A 50 -16.83 -3.81 -0.76
CA GLY A 50 -16.30 -4.72 0.24
C GLY A 50 -15.65 -5.97 -0.31
N THR A 51 -15.51 -6.06 -1.63
CA THR A 51 -14.85 -7.20 -2.27
C THR A 51 -13.35 -7.02 -2.21
N ALA A 52 -12.62 -8.08 -1.93
CA ALA A 52 -11.16 -8.05 -1.94
C ALA A 52 -10.65 -8.73 -3.20
N LEU A 53 -9.75 -8.07 -3.90
CA LEU A 53 -9.14 -8.59 -5.11
C LEU A 53 -7.64 -8.67 -4.91
N ASP A 54 -7.06 -9.83 -5.20
CA ASP A 54 -5.60 -9.97 -5.15
C ASP A 54 -4.97 -9.05 -6.17
N VAL A 55 -3.89 -8.39 -5.76
CA VAL A 55 -3.12 -7.57 -6.69
C VAL A 55 -1.69 -8.05 -6.71
N PRO A 56 -1.06 -8.07 -7.87
CA PRO A 56 0.33 -8.49 -7.97
C PRO A 56 1.24 -7.44 -7.33
N VAL A 57 2.26 -7.92 -6.66
CA VAL A 57 3.26 -7.05 -6.04
C VAL A 57 4.62 -7.38 -6.66
N ARG A 58 5.51 -6.41 -6.62
CA ARG A 58 6.87 -6.62 -7.07
C ARG A 58 7.82 -5.89 -6.13
N ARG A 59 9.06 -6.34 -6.12
CA ARG A 59 10.10 -5.70 -5.33
C ARG A 59 10.88 -4.74 -6.20
N THR A 60 11.15 -3.57 -5.67
CA THR A 60 11.98 -2.61 -6.37
C THR A 60 13.44 -2.84 -5.99
N SER A 61 14.33 -2.16 -6.73
CA SER A 61 15.76 -2.26 -6.43
C SER A 61 16.08 -1.66 -5.06
N GLU A 62 15.25 -0.79 -4.54
CA GLU A 62 15.45 -0.23 -3.20
C GLU A 62 14.82 -1.09 -2.10
N GLY A 63 14.27 -2.24 -2.45
CA GLY A 63 13.67 -3.11 -1.46
C GLY A 63 12.24 -2.76 -1.08
N LEU A 64 11.62 -1.87 -1.83
CA LEU A 64 10.22 -1.53 -1.59
C LEU A 64 9.32 -2.55 -2.26
N VAL A 65 8.12 -2.71 -1.72
CA VAL A 65 7.07 -3.49 -2.36
C VAL A 65 6.22 -2.52 -3.15
N ALA A 66 6.04 -2.78 -4.43
CA ALA A 66 5.33 -1.88 -5.31
C ALA A 66 4.11 -2.57 -5.90
N VAL A 67 3.03 -1.81 -6.00
CA VAL A 67 1.79 -2.23 -6.64
C VAL A 67 1.48 -1.20 -7.71
N ASP A 68 1.29 -1.63 -8.94
CA ASP A 68 1.14 -0.71 -10.07
C ASP A 68 -0.28 -0.19 -10.18
N MET A 69 -0.76 0.37 -9.08
CA MET A 69 -2.05 1.04 -9.03
C MET A 69 -2.12 1.92 -7.80
N VAL A 70 -3.04 2.86 -7.81
CA VAL A 70 -3.35 3.68 -6.65
C VAL A 70 -4.81 3.43 -6.32
N ALA A 71 -5.10 3.17 -5.06
CA ALA A 71 -6.44 2.85 -4.65
C ALA A 71 -6.74 3.50 -3.31
N GLN A 72 -8.01 3.52 -2.96
CA GLN A 72 -8.44 4.12 -1.72
C GLN A 72 -8.11 3.23 -0.53
N ASN A 73 -8.26 1.93 -0.68
CA ASN A 73 -8.04 0.99 0.42
C ASN A 73 -7.30 -0.24 -0.07
N PHE A 74 -6.36 -0.70 0.76
CA PHE A 74 -5.67 -1.96 0.53
C PHE A 74 -5.73 -2.79 1.80
N ARG A 75 -5.60 -4.10 1.64
CA ARG A 75 -5.42 -5.00 2.75
C ARG A 75 -4.13 -5.76 2.55
N LEU A 76 -3.22 -5.62 3.52
CA LEU A 76 -1.94 -6.29 3.48
C LEU A 76 -1.98 -7.48 4.42
N LYS A 77 -1.60 -8.64 3.90
CA LYS A 77 -1.59 -9.87 4.69
C LYS A 77 -0.16 -10.38 4.83
N ARG A 78 0.20 -10.71 6.04
CA ARG A 78 1.53 -11.18 6.36
C ARG A 78 1.48 -12.00 7.63
N ALA A 79 2.21 -13.14 7.62
CA ALA A 79 2.40 -13.92 8.84
C ALA A 79 1.09 -14.22 9.59
N GLY A 80 0.03 -14.46 8.86
CA GLY A 80 -1.25 -14.80 9.47
C GLY A 80 -2.03 -13.63 10.02
N SER A 81 -1.53 -12.42 9.84
CA SER A 81 -2.20 -11.21 10.30
C SER A 81 -2.48 -10.29 9.12
N GLU A 82 -3.31 -9.29 9.32
CA GLU A 82 -3.62 -8.36 8.25
C GLU A 82 -3.66 -6.93 8.76
N VAL A 83 -3.36 -6.02 7.85
CA VAL A 83 -3.38 -4.59 8.10
C VAL A 83 -4.26 -3.95 7.04
N LEU A 84 -5.18 -3.11 7.47
CA LEU A 84 -5.99 -2.33 6.55
C LEU A 84 -5.32 -0.99 6.33
N ILE A 85 -5.15 -0.62 5.06
CA ILE A 85 -4.41 0.57 4.68
C ILE A 85 -5.37 1.52 3.96
N TYR A 86 -5.34 2.78 4.37
CA TYR A 86 -6.24 3.79 3.84
C TYR A 86 -5.45 4.90 3.17
N ASN A 87 -5.84 5.24 1.95
CA ASN A 87 -5.27 6.37 1.23
C ASN A 87 -6.12 7.60 1.56
N GLU A 88 -5.66 8.38 2.51
CA GLU A 88 -6.45 9.51 3.00
C GLU A 88 -6.59 10.61 1.97
N ALA A 89 -5.70 10.66 0.98
CA ALA A 89 -5.82 11.65 -0.08
C ALA A 89 -7.05 11.40 -0.94
N LEU A 90 -7.46 10.14 -1.05
CA LEU A 90 -8.68 9.80 -1.80
C LEU A 90 -9.90 9.73 -0.90
N SER A 91 -9.74 9.14 0.28
CA SER A 91 -10.89 8.93 1.16
C SER A 91 -11.32 10.19 1.88
N GLY A 92 -10.40 11.13 2.08
CA GLY A 92 -10.71 12.35 2.80
C GLY A 92 -11.28 13.45 1.95
N VAL A 93 -11.50 13.18 0.70
CA VAL A 93 -12.03 14.20 -0.20
C VAL A 93 -13.54 14.32 0.02
N ASN A 94 -13.97 15.46 0.13
CA ASN A 94 -15.41 15.68 0.29
C ASN A 94 -15.91 16.65 -0.70
#